data_f9ac2cd2a8e71f79b00781d6f9d74f2b
#
_entry.id   f9ac2cd2a8e71f79b00781d6f9d74f2b
#
_cell.length_a   1.000
_cell.length_b   1.000
_cell.length_c   1.000
_cell.angle_alpha   90.00
_cell.angle_beta   90.00
_cell.angle_gamma   90.00
#
_symmetry.space_group_name_H-M   'P 1'
#
loop_
_entity.id
_entity.type
_entity.pdbx_description
1 polymer ?
#
loop_
_entity_poly.entity_id
_entity_poly.type
_entity_poly.pdbx_seq_one_letter_code
_entity_poly.pdbx_strand_id
1 'polypeptide(L)'
;DALNIDPNSAELVAWIGVGALRQSRPVLWYEAHEGGRSEASGGFRLLGGGAFGFELDGPRQPARLVIDPGFDFVSYLGGANLDRITSLEVDAQDRLIFGGSTRSPEFPSVPGPFPYVANSDAVIGRLRLEPSPALDFVAFVGGNADDELFDLALGPGDRIFVGGKTNSKNFPLSPDAVDPLYTQPFSDSEGWVTALRPEANGLVYSTYLGGQNASDWINAIAVDALGVATVVGRT
;
A
#
# COMPACT_ATOMS: atom_id res chain seq x y z
N ASP A 1 21.54 3.27 17.11
CA ASP A 1 20.25 3.99 17.24
C ASP A 1 19.51 3.89 15.92
N ALA A 2 18.22 3.59 16.01
CA ALA A 2 17.37 3.39 14.83
C ALA A 2 17.03 4.71 14.10
N LEU A 3 17.46 5.87 14.61
CA LEU A 3 17.16 7.18 14.06
C LEU A 3 18.46 7.94 13.78
N ASN A 4 18.60 8.49 12.58
CA ASN A 4 19.76 9.24 12.14
C ASN A 4 19.36 10.42 11.25
N ILE A 5 20.25 11.36 11.02
CA ILE A 5 20.14 12.39 9.99
C ILE A 5 21.22 12.12 8.95
N ASP A 6 20.81 11.94 7.70
CA ASP A 6 21.76 11.73 6.59
C ASP A 6 22.63 12.98 6.40
N PRO A 7 23.94 12.88 6.49
CA PRO A 7 24.83 14.04 6.43
C PRO A 7 24.90 14.71 5.04
N ASN A 8 24.45 14.01 3.99
CA ASN A 8 24.51 14.54 2.60
C ASN A 8 23.18 15.18 2.18
N SER A 9 22.06 14.54 2.51
CA SER A 9 20.71 15.01 2.14
C SER A 9 20.00 15.80 3.23
N ALA A 10 20.49 15.73 4.48
CA ALA A 10 19.84 16.27 5.68
C ALA A 10 18.44 15.68 5.94
N GLU A 11 18.16 14.52 5.38
CA GLU A 11 16.95 13.74 5.64
C GLU A 11 16.99 13.08 7.01
N LEU A 12 15.84 12.97 7.64
CA LEU A 12 15.67 12.13 8.80
C LEU A 12 15.47 10.68 8.35
N VAL A 13 16.29 9.78 8.86
CA VAL A 13 16.26 8.35 8.52
C VAL A 13 15.95 7.54 9.76
N ALA A 14 14.84 6.83 9.76
CA ALA A 14 14.45 5.89 10.81
C ALA A 14 14.58 4.45 10.32
N TRP A 15 15.41 3.66 10.98
CA TRP A 15 15.56 2.24 10.69
C TRP A 15 14.51 1.43 11.46
N ILE A 16 13.62 0.77 10.72
CA ILE A 16 12.50 0.00 11.25
C ILE A 16 12.60 -1.46 10.83
N GLY A 17 13.47 -2.22 11.48
CA GLY A 17 13.58 -3.69 11.31
C GLY A 17 13.75 -4.24 9.89
N VAL A 18 12.93 -3.82 8.97
CA VAL A 18 12.88 -4.30 7.56
C VAL A 18 13.34 -3.26 6.53
N GLY A 19 13.67 -2.04 6.95
CA GLY A 19 14.10 -0.98 6.03
C GLY A 19 14.27 0.36 6.72
N ALA A 20 14.45 1.42 5.93
CA ALA A 20 14.58 2.79 6.40
C ALA A 20 13.41 3.64 5.95
N LEU A 21 12.72 4.26 6.89
CA LEU A 21 11.81 5.37 6.62
C LEU A 21 12.62 6.65 6.46
N ARG A 22 12.47 7.36 5.35
CA ARG A 22 13.15 8.62 5.08
C ARG A 22 12.13 9.76 5.06
N GLN A 23 12.51 10.86 5.70
CA GLN A 23 11.75 12.10 5.71
C GLN A 23 12.64 13.19 5.16
N SER A 24 12.24 13.82 4.06
CA SER A 24 12.97 14.91 3.44
C SER A 24 13.13 16.10 4.37
N ARG A 25 14.18 16.91 4.14
CA ARG A 25 14.42 18.13 4.91
C ARG A 25 13.18 19.01 4.90
N PRO A 26 12.70 19.51 6.07
CA PRO A 26 11.51 20.34 6.14
C PRO A 26 11.77 21.70 5.48
N VAL A 27 10.76 22.23 4.82
CA VAL A 27 10.73 23.63 4.41
C VAL A 27 10.21 24.46 5.59
N LEU A 28 10.92 25.51 5.93
CA LEU A 28 10.57 26.37 7.07
C LEU A 28 10.35 27.80 6.60
N TRP A 29 9.31 28.43 7.12
CA TRP A 29 9.09 29.85 6.89
C TRP A 29 8.36 30.50 8.06
N TYR A 30 8.47 31.81 8.16
CA TYR A 30 7.64 32.60 9.07
C TYR A 30 6.45 33.20 8.31
N GLU A 31 5.26 33.11 8.90
CA GLU A 31 4.06 33.79 8.43
C GLU A 31 3.86 35.10 9.20
N ALA A 32 3.82 36.21 8.47
CA ALA A 32 3.42 37.51 9.06
C ALA A 32 1.89 37.60 9.16
N HIS A 33 1.39 38.44 10.09
CA HIS A 33 -0.04 38.67 10.33
C HIS A 33 -0.81 39.19 9.10
N GLU A 34 -0.11 39.74 8.11
CA GLU A 34 -0.68 40.27 6.87
C GLU A 34 -0.48 39.35 5.64
N GLY A 35 -0.17 38.08 5.86
CA GLY A 35 -0.07 37.08 4.80
C GLY A 35 1.26 37.02 4.04
N GLY A 36 2.28 37.76 4.49
CA GLY A 36 3.65 37.63 3.94
C GLY A 36 4.36 36.38 4.47
N ARG A 37 5.22 35.79 3.62
CA ARG A 37 6.11 34.69 4.03
C ARG A 37 7.56 35.14 3.95
N SER A 38 8.38 34.79 4.94
CA SER A 38 9.82 34.89 4.89
C SER A 38 10.45 33.54 5.17
N GLU A 39 11.42 33.14 4.37
CA GLU A 39 12.12 31.89 4.55
C GLU A 39 12.82 31.81 5.89
N ALA A 40 12.78 30.62 6.50
CA ALA A 40 13.55 30.26 7.67
C ALA A 40 14.50 29.12 7.30
N SER A 41 15.69 29.12 7.85
CA SER A 41 16.64 28.01 7.71
C SER A 41 16.63 27.17 8.98
N GLY A 42 16.79 25.84 8.81
CA GLY A 42 16.79 24.90 9.91
C GLY A 42 16.67 23.47 9.41
N GLY A 43 16.46 22.54 10.30
CA GLY A 43 16.36 21.13 9.95
C GLY A 43 15.94 20.25 11.10
N PHE A 44 16.14 18.94 10.94
CA PHE A 44 15.94 17.98 12.00
C PHE A 44 17.05 18.04 13.05
N ARG A 45 16.70 17.74 14.29
CA ARG A 45 17.66 17.55 15.39
C ARG A 45 17.28 16.29 16.17
N LEU A 46 18.25 15.40 16.37
CA LEU A 46 18.06 14.23 17.22
C LEU A 46 18.06 14.63 18.70
N LEU A 47 17.09 14.13 19.43
CA LEU A 47 16.91 14.41 20.86
C LEU A 47 17.38 13.24 21.76
N GLY A 48 17.77 12.12 21.16
CA GLY A 48 18.08 10.87 21.85
C GLY A 48 16.83 10.02 22.15
N GLY A 49 17.02 8.76 22.51
CA GLY A 49 15.92 7.85 22.85
C GLY A 49 14.95 7.56 21.68
N GLY A 50 15.39 7.72 20.43
CA GLY A 50 14.53 7.53 19.26
C GLY A 50 13.61 8.70 18.96
N ALA A 51 13.82 9.87 19.62
CA ALA A 51 13.06 11.07 19.37
C ALA A 51 13.83 12.07 18.52
N PHE A 52 13.10 12.88 17.76
CA PHE A 52 13.65 14.01 17.01
C PHE A 52 12.81 15.26 17.22
N GLY A 53 13.38 16.39 16.84
CA GLY A 53 12.73 17.70 16.85
C GLY A 53 13.28 18.52 15.69
N PHE A 54 12.91 19.80 15.70
CA PHE A 54 13.38 20.75 14.68
C PHE A 54 14.27 21.79 15.36
N GLU A 55 15.31 22.23 14.64
CA GLU A 55 16.13 23.36 15.05
C GLU A 55 16.12 24.43 13.95
N LEU A 56 16.30 25.67 14.36
CA LEU A 56 16.34 26.83 13.49
C LEU A 56 17.77 27.38 13.47
N ASP A 57 18.23 27.75 12.28
CA ASP A 57 19.47 28.46 12.10
C ASP A 57 19.20 29.96 12.34
N GLY A 58 19.59 30.47 13.50
CA GLY A 58 19.46 31.87 13.82
C GLY A 58 18.33 32.22 14.80
N PRO A 59 18.12 33.52 15.07
CA PRO A 59 17.16 33.98 16.07
C PRO A 59 15.71 33.79 15.62
N ARG A 60 14.85 33.38 16.56
CA ARG A 60 13.40 33.32 16.31
C ARG A 60 12.86 34.72 16.00
N GLN A 61 12.02 34.78 14.98
CA GLN A 61 11.24 35.99 14.68
C GLN A 61 9.93 35.99 15.45
N PRO A 62 9.35 37.17 15.77
CA PRO A 62 8.05 37.28 16.41
C PRO A 62 6.89 37.07 15.44
N ALA A 63 6.91 35.92 14.75
CA ALA A 63 5.94 35.51 13.75
C ALA A 63 5.66 34.02 13.91
N ARG A 64 4.58 33.55 13.30
CA ARG A 64 4.24 32.12 13.29
C ARG A 64 5.27 31.36 12.45
N LEU A 65 6.02 30.47 13.07
CA LEU A 65 6.87 29.53 12.35
C LEU A 65 6.00 28.40 11.79
N VAL A 66 6.11 28.16 10.51
CA VAL A 66 5.55 26.98 9.84
C VAL A 66 6.70 26.04 9.48
N ILE A 67 6.54 24.79 9.82
CA ILE A 67 7.44 23.70 9.52
C ILE A 67 6.65 22.73 8.64
N ASP A 68 7.03 22.62 7.37
CA ASP A 68 6.42 21.73 6.42
C ASP A 68 7.44 20.63 6.07
N PRO A 69 7.22 19.38 6.51
CA PRO A 69 8.13 18.29 6.20
C PRO A 69 8.16 17.95 4.69
N GLY A 70 7.21 18.50 3.92
CA GLY A 70 7.11 18.25 2.48
C GLY A 70 6.62 16.84 2.15
N PHE A 71 6.27 16.66 0.89
CA PHE A 71 6.03 15.35 0.29
C PHE A 71 7.04 15.18 -0.84
N ASP A 72 7.76 14.06 -0.86
CA ASP A 72 8.69 13.75 -1.95
C ASP A 72 7.94 13.36 -3.22
N PHE A 73 6.75 12.77 -3.06
CA PHE A 73 5.89 12.38 -4.15
C PHE A 73 4.41 12.42 -3.73
N VAL A 74 3.59 13.04 -4.57
CA VAL A 74 2.12 13.01 -4.48
C VAL A 74 1.55 12.82 -5.87
N SER A 75 0.67 11.84 -6.02
CA SER A 75 -0.01 11.58 -7.29
C SER A 75 -1.41 11.01 -7.06
N TYR A 76 -2.22 11.09 -8.11
CA TYR A 76 -3.46 10.33 -8.19
C TYR A 76 -3.19 9.00 -8.90
N LEU A 77 -3.84 7.93 -8.42
CA LEU A 77 -3.83 6.62 -9.05
C LEU A 77 -5.26 6.11 -9.12
N GLY A 78 -5.82 6.07 -10.31
CA GLY A 78 -7.20 5.66 -10.55
C GLY A 78 -7.67 6.06 -11.94
N GLY A 79 -8.91 5.70 -12.27
CA GLY A 79 -9.61 6.06 -13.49
C GLY A 79 -10.81 6.96 -13.24
N ALA A 80 -11.87 6.82 -14.05
CA ALA A 80 -13.04 7.70 -13.98
C ALA A 80 -14.09 7.26 -12.96
N ASN A 81 -13.99 6.03 -12.45
CA ASN A 81 -14.94 5.48 -11.49
C ASN A 81 -14.33 5.40 -10.07
N LEU A 82 -14.97 4.61 -9.18
CA LEU A 82 -14.51 4.47 -7.83
C LEU A 82 -13.26 3.58 -7.76
N ASP A 83 -12.20 4.15 -7.25
CA ASP A 83 -10.93 3.47 -7.00
C ASP A 83 -10.54 3.67 -5.54
N ARG A 84 -9.99 2.63 -4.92
CA ARG A 84 -9.58 2.65 -3.53
C ARG A 84 -8.30 1.83 -3.37
N ILE A 85 -7.27 2.41 -2.78
CA ILE A 85 -6.11 1.69 -2.26
C ILE A 85 -6.32 1.49 -0.75
N THR A 86 -6.22 0.26 -0.30
CA THR A 86 -6.50 -0.16 1.08
C THR A 86 -5.26 -0.59 1.83
N SER A 87 -4.23 -1.05 1.12
CA SER A 87 -3.02 -1.57 1.71
C SER A 87 -1.78 -1.18 0.91
N LEU A 88 -0.67 -1.00 1.60
CA LEU A 88 0.61 -0.60 1.04
C LEU A 88 1.75 -1.31 1.78
N GLU A 89 2.69 -1.88 1.02
CA GLU A 89 3.92 -2.47 1.52
C GLU A 89 5.12 -1.93 0.75
N VAL A 90 6.30 -2.06 1.33
CA VAL A 90 7.57 -1.70 0.68
C VAL A 90 8.41 -2.96 0.51
N ASP A 91 8.83 -3.25 -0.70
CA ASP A 91 9.68 -4.41 -0.96
C ASP A 91 11.16 -4.16 -0.62
N ALA A 92 11.97 -5.21 -0.72
CA ALA A 92 13.40 -5.14 -0.39
C ALA A 92 14.23 -4.23 -1.32
N GLN A 93 13.64 -3.70 -2.38
CA GLN A 93 14.23 -2.76 -3.33
C GLN A 93 13.64 -1.35 -3.21
N ASP A 94 13.00 -1.03 -2.09
CA ASP A 94 12.34 0.26 -1.80
C ASP A 94 11.25 0.63 -2.84
N ARG A 95 10.58 -0.38 -3.43
CA ARG A 95 9.44 -0.16 -4.32
C ARG A 95 8.14 -0.36 -3.55
N LEU A 96 7.13 0.43 -3.89
CA LEU A 96 5.82 0.38 -3.25
C LEU A 96 4.96 -0.71 -3.92
N ILE A 97 4.47 -1.65 -3.12
CA ILE A 97 3.45 -2.60 -3.53
C ILE A 97 2.13 -2.11 -2.95
N PHE A 98 1.17 -1.83 -3.79
CA PHE A 98 -0.15 -1.38 -3.36
C PHE A 98 -1.22 -2.42 -3.68
N GLY A 99 -2.25 -2.46 -2.85
CA GLY A 99 -3.44 -3.27 -3.03
C GLY A 99 -4.71 -2.49 -2.77
N GLY A 100 -5.78 -2.85 -3.47
CA GLY A 100 -7.06 -2.19 -3.32
C GLY A 100 -8.12 -2.73 -4.29
N SER A 101 -9.06 -1.86 -4.69
CA SER A 101 -10.13 -2.25 -5.61
C SER A 101 -10.41 -1.12 -6.59
N THR A 102 -10.78 -1.48 -7.81
CA THR A 102 -11.10 -0.52 -8.87
C THR A 102 -12.40 -0.88 -9.56
N ARG A 103 -13.17 0.15 -9.93
CA ARG A 103 -14.31 0.07 -10.86
C ARG A 103 -14.02 0.75 -12.20
N SER A 104 -12.76 1.09 -12.44
CA SER A 104 -12.30 1.81 -13.61
C SER A 104 -11.65 0.85 -14.61
N PRO A 105 -12.29 0.51 -15.72
CA PRO A 105 -11.68 -0.28 -16.79
C PRO A 105 -10.40 0.35 -17.34
N GLU A 106 -10.31 1.69 -17.27
CA GLU A 106 -9.17 2.51 -17.67
C GLU A 106 -8.18 2.79 -16.52
N PHE A 107 -8.26 2.04 -15.41
CA PHE A 107 -7.26 2.17 -14.34
C PHE A 107 -5.85 2.08 -14.94
N PRO A 108 -4.92 2.98 -14.57
CA PRO A 108 -3.57 2.94 -15.11
C PRO A 108 -2.95 1.57 -14.92
N SER A 109 -2.69 0.87 -16.02
CA SER A 109 -2.21 -0.50 -15.99
C SER A 109 -1.08 -0.73 -16.98
N VAL A 110 -0.23 -1.67 -16.64
CA VAL A 110 0.74 -2.27 -17.55
C VAL A 110 0.14 -3.61 -17.98
N PRO A 111 0.12 -3.97 -19.26
CA PRO A 111 -0.44 -5.23 -19.71
C PRO A 111 0.11 -6.43 -18.94
N GLY A 112 -0.77 -7.26 -18.40
CA GLY A 112 -0.42 -8.40 -17.56
C GLY A 112 -1.39 -9.58 -17.76
N PRO A 113 -1.14 -10.71 -17.10
CA PRO A 113 -1.93 -11.94 -17.29
C PRO A 113 -3.33 -11.87 -16.65
N PHE A 114 -3.57 -10.90 -15.79
CA PHE A 114 -4.84 -10.71 -15.10
C PHE A 114 -5.46 -9.38 -15.53
N PRO A 115 -6.27 -9.34 -16.58
CA PRO A 115 -6.97 -8.14 -17.03
C PRO A 115 -8.15 -7.82 -16.12
N TYR A 116 -8.56 -6.55 -16.11
CA TYR A 116 -9.83 -6.13 -15.54
C TYR A 116 -11.00 -6.87 -16.22
N VAL A 117 -11.92 -7.40 -15.43
CA VAL A 117 -13.04 -8.20 -15.96
C VAL A 117 -14.35 -7.43 -15.93
N ALA A 118 -14.85 -7.06 -14.75
CA ALA A 118 -16.14 -6.36 -14.64
C ALA A 118 -16.38 -5.82 -13.23
N ASN A 119 -17.33 -4.87 -13.13
CA ASN A 119 -17.84 -4.28 -11.88
C ASN A 119 -16.72 -3.68 -11.00
N SER A 120 -16.26 -4.42 -9.99
CA SER A 120 -15.13 -4.04 -9.15
C SER A 120 -14.17 -5.22 -9.08
N ASP A 121 -12.93 -5.02 -9.48
CA ASP A 121 -11.88 -6.02 -9.34
C ASP A 121 -10.87 -5.59 -8.27
N ALA A 122 -10.32 -6.54 -7.53
CA ALA A 122 -9.14 -6.31 -6.71
C ALA A 122 -7.98 -5.90 -7.62
N VAL A 123 -7.26 -4.84 -7.26
CA VAL A 123 -6.10 -4.34 -7.99
C VAL A 123 -4.86 -4.45 -7.13
N ILE A 124 -3.79 -4.97 -7.70
CA ILE A 124 -2.47 -5.05 -7.10
C ILE A 124 -1.46 -4.45 -8.06
N GLY A 125 -0.59 -3.59 -7.56
CA GLY A 125 0.43 -3.01 -8.42
C GLY A 125 1.72 -2.70 -7.69
N ARG A 126 2.77 -2.46 -8.47
CA ARG A 126 4.06 -2.02 -7.98
C ARG A 126 4.42 -0.69 -8.59
N LEU A 127 4.71 0.27 -7.74
CA LEU A 127 5.18 1.60 -8.09
C LEU A 127 6.64 1.76 -7.67
N ARG A 128 7.49 2.07 -8.62
CA ARG A 128 8.86 2.51 -8.39
C ARG A 128 8.88 4.03 -8.33
N LEU A 129 9.58 4.62 -7.36
CA LEU A 129 9.72 6.07 -7.24
C LEU A 129 11.00 6.58 -7.91
N GLU A 130 12.09 5.81 -7.84
CA GLU A 130 13.40 6.18 -8.38
C GLU A 130 13.77 5.38 -9.66
N PRO A 131 14.46 5.96 -10.62
CA PRO A 131 14.90 7.36 -10.74
C PRO A 131 13.77 8.32 -11.16
N SER A 132 12.62 7.81 -11.48
CA SER A 132 11.37 8.53 -11.75
C SER A 132 10.17 7.62 -11.45
N PRO A 133 9.04 8.19 -10.97
CA PRO A 133 7.85 7.41 -10.68
C PRO A 133 7.34 6.64 -11.90
N ALA A 134 7.14 5.33 -11.75
CA ALA A 134 6.62 4.46 -12.80
C ALA A 134 5.94 3.22 -12.22
N LEU A 135 4.85 2.80 -12.84
CA LEU A 135 4.24 1.50 -12.56
C LEU A 135 5.08 0.40 -13.23
N ASP A 136 5.55 -0.55 -12.44
CA ASP A 136 6.26 -1.71 -12.95
C ASP A 136 5.29 -2.79 -13.43
N PHE A 137 4.22 -3.02 -12.66
CA PHE A 137 3.09 -3.85 -13.05
C PHE A 137 1.79 -3.38 -12.38
N VAL A 138 0.66 -3.78 -12.98
CA VAL A 138 -0.67 -3.78 -12.37
C VAL A 138 -1.37 -5.07 -12.78
N ALA A 139 -1.97 -5.75 -11.82
CA ALA A 139 -2.76 -6.95 -12.02
C ALA A 139 -4.14 -6.77 -11.39
N PHE A 140 -5.17 -7.28 -12.04
CA PHE A 140 -6.53 -7.30 -11.52
C PHE A 140 -6.88 -8.74 -11.15
N VAL A 141 -7.41 -8.95 -9.96
CA VAL A 141 -7.82 -10.28 -9.49
C VAL A 141 -9.29 -10.24 -9.18
N GLY A 142 -10.08 -10.85 -10.04
CA GLY A 142 -11.53 -10.84 -9.89
C GLY A 142 -12.22 -11.73 -10.89
N GLY A 143 -13.53 -11.79 -10.76
CA GLY A 143 -14.40 -12.54 -11.65
C GLY A 143 -15.45 -11.65 -12.31
N ASN A 144 -16.69 -12.11 -12.36
CA ASN A 144 -17.77 -11.39 -13.06
C ASN A 144 -18.68 -10.57 -12.13
N ALA A 145 -18.32 -10.41 -10.86
CA ALA A 145 -19.05 -9.62 -9.87
C ALA A 145 -18.09 -8.67 -9.11
N ASP A 146 -18.50 -8.16 -7.95
CA ASP A 146 -17.65 -7.26 -7.16
C ASP A 146 -16.59 -8.06 -6.38
N ASP A 147 -15.34 -7.67 -6.55
CA ASP A 147 -14.18 -8.25 -5.90
C ASP A 147 -13.37 -7.14 -5.22
N GLU A 148 -13.20 -7.22 -3.92
CA GLU A 148 -12.53 -6.20 -3.12
C GLU A 148 -11.34 -6.78 -2.36
N LEU A 149 -10.19 -6.09 -2.44
CA LEU A 149 -9.01 -6.38 -1.65
C LEU A 149 -8.99 -5.45 -0.44
N PHE A 150 -8.75 -6.02 0.74
CA PHE A 150 -8.69 -5.25 1.98
C PHE A 150 -7.28 -5.14 2.52
N ASP A 151 -6.46 -6.19 2.37
CA ASP A 151 -5.10 -6.16 2.88
C ASP A 151 -4.14 -7.00 2.03
N LEU A 152 -2.87 -6.63 2.09
CA LEU A 152 -1.77 -7.35 1.46
C LEU A 152 -0.57 -7.48 2.41
N ALA A 153 0.23 -8.49 2.21
CA ALA A 153 1.50 -8.70 2.88
C ALA A 153 2.53 -9.29 1.92
N LEU A 154 3.79 -8.96 2.12
CA LEU A 154 4.90 -9.57 1.41
C LEU A 154 5.45 -10.78 2.15
N GLY A 155 5.69 -11.85 1.45
CA GLY A 155 6.31 -13.05 1.95
C GLY A 155 7.71 -13.30 1.35
N PRO A 156 8.34 -14.41 1.71
CA PRO A 156 9.67 -14.77 1.21
C PRO A 156 9.75 -14.77 -0.31
N GLY A 157 10.82 -14.15 -0.83
CA GLY A 157 11.06 -14.03 -2.26
C GLY A 157 10.09 -13.07 -2.96
N ASP A 158 9.64 -12.04 -2.25
CA ASP A 158 8.75 -10.98 -2.74
C ASP A 158 7.39 -11.50 -3.25
N ARG A 159 6.94 -12.66 -2.77
CA ARG A 159 5.58 -13.15 -3.04
C ARG A 159 4.57 -12.21 -2.42
N ILE A 160 3.52 -11.93 -3.15
CA ILE A 160 2.46 -11.01 -2.72
C ILE A 160 1.26 -11.83 -2.25
N PHE A 161 0.91 -11.67 -0.99
CA PHE A 161 -0.27 -12.31 -0.39
C PHE A 161 -1.35 -11.25 -0.22
N VAL A 162 -2.55 -11.56 -0.64
CA VAL A 162 -3.68 -10.64 -0.63
C VAL A 162 -4.93 -11.33 -0.13
N GLY A 163 -5.80 -10.57 0.50
CA GLY A 163 -7.07 -11.07 1.00
C GLY A 163 -8.17 -10.01 0.96
N GLY A 164 -9.41 -10.48 0.90
CA GLY A 164 -10.57 -9.60 0.85
C GLY A 164 -11.88 -10.35 0.77
N LYS A 165 -12.83 -9.82 0.01
CA LYS A 165 -14.13 -10.46 -0.26
C LYS A 165 -14.43 -10.49 -1.75
N THR A 166 -15.25 -11.45 -2.17
CA THR A 166 -15.71 -11.61 -3.54
C THR A 166 -17.21 -11.93 -3.58
N ASN A 167 -17.89 -11.44 -4.60
CA ASN A 167 -19.20 -11.90 -5.00
C ASN A 167 -19.16 -12.75 -6.29
N SER A 168 -17.95 -13.02 -6.78
CA SER A 168 -17.71 -13.74 -8.03
C SER A 168 -17.66 -15.25 -7.82
N LYS A 169 -18.59 -15.98 -8.42
CA LYS A 169 -18.58 -17.46 -8.46
C LYS A 169 -17.45 -18.04 -9.32
N ASN A 170 -16.90 -17.22 -10.18
CA ASN A 170 -15.77 -17.56 -11.07
C ASN A 170 -14.49 -16.82 -10.69
N PHE A 171 -14.33 -16.48 -9.39
CA PHE A 171 -13.08 -15.93 -8.89
C PHE A 171 -11.91 -16.84 -9.24
N PRO A 172 -10.74 -16.30 -9.63
CA PRO A 172 -9.61 -17.12 -10.07
C PRO A 172 -9.02 -17.90 -8.89
N LEU A 173 -9.22 -19.21 -8.89
CA LEU A 173 -8.71 -20.13 -7.88
C LEU A 173 -7.54 -20.96 -8.43
N SER A 174 -6.67 -21.42 -7.52
CA SER A 174 -5.65 -22.41 -7.86
C SER A 174 -6.25 -23.83 -7.87
N PRO A 175 -5.64 -24.79 -8.64
CA PRO A 175 -6.14 -26.17 -8.67
C PRO A 175 -6.11 -26.90 -7.34
N ASP A 176 -5.32 -26.44 -6.39
CA ASP A 176 -5.14 -26.95 -5.03
C ASP A 176 -5.87 -26.11 -3.98
N ALA A 177 -6.87 -25.32 -4.38
CA ALA A 177 -7.69 -24.53 -3.47
C ALA A 177 -8.28 -25.42 -2.35
N VAL A 178 -8.15 -24.97 -1.09
CA VAL A 178 -8.74 -25.66 0.08
C VAL A 178 -10.25 -25.57 0.01
N ASP A 179 -10.78 -24.42 -0.37
CA ASP A 179 -12.21 -24.23 -0.63
C ASP A 179 -12.41 -23.77 -2.08
N PRO A 180 -12.75 -24.69 -3.00
CA PRO A 180 -12.97 -24.37 -4.39
C PRO A 180 -14.38 -23.93 -4.75
N LEU A 181 -15.30 -23.89 -3.77
CA LEU A 181 -16.71 -23.66 -4.03
C LEU A 181 -17.20 -22.35 -3.42
N TYR A 182 -17.78 -21.51 -4.25
CA TYR A 182 -18.55 -20.36 -3.77
C TYR A 182 -19.88 -20.87 -3.21
N THR A 183 -20.09 -20.71 -1.90
CA THR A 183 -21.24 -21.30 -1.20
C THR A 183 -22.30 -20.27 -0.80
N GLN A 184 -22.04 -18.99 -0.99
CA GLN A 184 -22.91 -17.93 -0.55
C GLN A 184 -24.14 -17.71 -1.47
N PRO A 185 -25.30 -17.31 -0.90
CA PRO A 185 -26.43 -16.82 -1.70
C PRO A 185 -26.05 -15.53 -2.45
N PHE A 186 -26.83 -15.17 -3.45
CA PHE A 186 -26.52 -14.08 -4.42
C PHE A 186 -26.21 -12.71 -3.82
N SER A 187 -26.62 -12.43 -2.59
CA SER A 187 -26.44 -11.16 -1.91
C SER A 187 -25.23 -11.10 -0.99
N ASP A 188 -24.63 -12.25 -0.69
CA ASP A 188 -23.59 -12.37 0.30
C ASP A 188 -22.23 -12.56 -0.37
N SER A 189 -21.16 -12.21 0.32
CA SER A 189 -19.81 -12.33 -0.18
C SER A 189 -19.07 -13.49 0.46
N GLU A 190 -18.09 -14.03 -0.26
CA GLU A 190 -17.15 -15.02 0.23
C GLU A 190 -15.80 -14.35 0.52
N GLY A 191 -15.14 -14.72 1.62
CA GLY A 191 -13.75 -14.37 1.84
C GLY A 191 -12.85 -15.05 0.83
N TRP A 192 -11.73 -14.46 0.49
CA TRP A 192 -10.72 -15.07 -0.36
C TRP A 192 -9.30 -14.71 0.06
N VAL A 193 -8.37 -15.62 -0.23
CA VAL A 193 -6.93 -15.42 -0.03
C VAL A 193 -6.21 -15.88 -1.29
N THR A 194 -5.31 -15.04 -1.76
CA THR A 194 -4.51 -15.33 -2.94
C THR A 194 -3.04 -15.01 -2.69
N ALA A 195 -2.16 -15.90 -3.09
CA ALA A 195 -0.72 -15.67 -3.18
C ALA A 195 -0.30 -15.57 -4.65
N LEU A 196 0.36 -14.48 -4.99
CA LEU A 196 0.87 -14.18 -6.32
C LEU A 196 2.39 -14.29 -6.36
N ARG A 197 2.94 -14.55 -7.54
CA ARG A 197 4.37 -14.39 -7.80
C ARG A 197 4.80 -12.93 -7.69
N PRO A 198 6.11 -12.64 -7.52
CA PRO A 198 6.61 -11.28 -7.26
C PRO A 198 6.18 -10.19 -8.25
N GLU A 199 6.04 -10.55 -9.54
CA GLU A 199 5.57 -9.61 -10.59
C GLU A 199 4.06 -9.71 -10.82
N ALA A 200 3.31 -10.31 -9.90
CA ALA A 200 1.89 -10.62 -10.06
C ALA A 200 1.55 -11.31 -11.40
N ASN A 201 2.50 -12.02 -11.97
CA ASN A 201 2.38 -12.67 -13.30
C ASN A 201 1.85 -14.11 -13.24
N GLY A 202 1.34 -14.55 -12.10
CA GLY A 202 0.73 -15.86 -11.92
C GLY A 202 0.33 -16.12 -10.47
N LEU A 203 -0.69 -16.96 -10.31
CA LEU A 203 -1.09 -17.49 -9.01
C LEU A 203 -0.04 -18.49 -8.52
N VAL A 204 0.27 -18.39 -7.23
CA VAL A 204 0.94 -19.44 -6.47
C VAL A 204 -0.12 -20.29 -5.78
N TYR A 205 -1.11 -19.61 -5.19
CA TYR A 205 -2.23 -20.22 -4.47
C TYR A 205 -3.41 -19.27 -4.45
N SER A 206 -4.63 -19.78 -4.55
CA SER A 206 -5.84 -18.98 -4.41
C SER A 206 -7.01 -19.87 -3.98
N THR A 207 -7.76 -19.43 -2.97
CA THR A 207 -8.89 -20.15 -2.40
C THR A 207 -9.97 -19.21 -1.91
N TYR A 208 -11.21 -19.65 -1.90
CA TYR A 208 -12.22 -19.05 -1.03
C TYR A 208 -11.89 -19.41 0.43
N LEU A 209 -12.43 -18.63 1.36
CA LEU A 209 -12.32 -18.86 2.78
C LEU A 209 -13.52 -18.26 3.50
N GLY A 210 -14.45 -19.12 3.88
CA GLY A 210 -15.66 -18.69 4.57
C GLY A 210 -16.52 -19.84 5.02
N GLY A 211 -17.73 -19.53 5.48
CA GLY A 211 -18.73 -20.46 5.93
C GLY A 211 -19.90 -20.58 4.96
N GLN A 212 -21.09 -20.86 5.49
CA GLN A 212 -22.35 -20.91 4.74
C GLN A 212 -23.37 -19.93 5.32
N ASN A 213 -24.17 -19.30 4.44
CA ASN A 213 -25.30 -18.46 4.80
C ASN A 213 -24.96 -17.14 5.55
N ALA A 214 -23.74 -16.64 5.41
CA ALA A 214 -23.34 -15.33 5.90
C ALA A 214 -22.28 -14.73 5.01
N SER A 215 -22.15 -13.41 5.00
CA SER A 215 -21.05 -12.75 4.28
C SER A 215 -19.74 -12.92 5.02
N ASP A 216 -18.77 -13.46 4.34
CA ASP A 216 -17.42 -13.68 4.83
C ASP A 216 -16.43 -12.72 4.16
N TRP A 217 -15.40 -12.30 4.89
CA TRP A 217 -14.31 -11.52 4.33
C TRP A 217 -13.04 -11.57 5.18
N ILE A 218 -11.90 -11.36 4.55
CA ILE A 218 -10.61 -11.25 5.20
C ILE A 218 -10.32 -9.76 5.42
N ASN A 219 -10.09 -9.35 6.67
CA ASN A 219 -9.78 -7.97 7.02
C ASN A 219 -8.28 -7.66 7.02
N ALA A 220 -7.48 -8.66 7.43
CA ALA A 220 -6.03 -8.48 7.50
C ALA A 220 -5.29 -9.80 7.23
N ILE A 221 -4.08 -9.68 6.72
CA ILE A 221 -3.18 -10.78 6.41
C ILE A 221 -1.77 -10.47 6.90
N ALA A 222 -1.11 -11.45 7.47
CA ALA A 222 0.32 -11.40 7.82
C ALA A 222 1.02 -12.67 7.34
N VAL A 223 2.27 -12.54 6.95
CA VAL A 223 3.07 -13.67 6.42
C VAL A 223 4.35 -13.79 7.21
N ASP A 224 4.66 -15.01 7.65
CA ASP A 224 5.90 -15.27 8.38
C ASP A 224 7.10 -15.51 7.42
N ALA A 225 8.29 -15.65 8.01
CA ALA A 225 9.53 -15.89 7.27
C ALA A 225 9.57 -17.26 6.53
N LEU A 226 8.64 -18.15 6.80
CA LEU A 226 8.47 -19.43 6.09
C LEU A 226 7.46 -19.35 4.97
N GLY A 227 6.76 -18.22 4.83
CA GLY A 227 5.71 -18.01 3.83
C GLY A 227 4.35 -18.55 4.27
N VAL A 228 4.15 -18.76 5.58
CA VAL A 228 2.84 -19.13 6.13
C VAL A 228 2.01 -17.88 6.33
N ALA A 229 0.88 -17.80 5.64
CA ALA A 229 -0.07 -16.71 5.79
C ALA A 229 -1.02 -16.97 6.98
N THR A 230 -1.19 -15.95 7.83
CA THR A 230 -2.20 -15.88 8.87
C THR A 230 -3.19 -14.80 8.51
N VAL A 231 -4.47 -15.12 8.54
CA VAL A 231 -5.54 -14.19 8.20
C VAL A 231 -6.52 -14.01 9.34
N VAL A 232 -7.10 -12.83 9.43
CA VAL A 232 -8.22 -12.52 10.33
C VAL A 232 -9.33 -11.85 9.53
N GLY A 233 -10.56 -12.15 9.90
CA GLY A 233 -11.69 -11.65 9.15
C GLY A 233 -13.01 -11.84 9.90
N ARG A 234 -14.08 -11.84 9.15
CA ARG A 234 -15.43 -12.10 9.61
C ARG A 234 -16.01 -13.32 8.88
N THR A 235 -16.74 -14.10 9.61
CA THR A 235 -17.59 -15.19 9.13
C THR A 235 -18.94 -15.15 9.85
#